data_fa039ce9a7f7e625513a6e1b0f53a29a
#
_entry.id   fa039ce9a7f7e625513a6e1b0f53a29a
#
_cell.length_a   1.000
_cell.length_b   1.000
_cell.length_c   1.000
_cell.angle_alpha   90.00
_cell.angle_beta   90.00
_cell.angle_gamma   90.00
#
_symmetry.space_group_name_H-M   'P 1'
#
loop_
_entity.id
_entity.type
_entity.pdbx_description
1 polymer ?
#
loop_
_entity_poly.entity_id
_entity_poly.type
_entity_poly.pdbx_seq_one_letter_code
_entity_poly.pdbx_strand_id
1 'polypeptide(L)'
;MNSKNNIEQKKINVAVLGATGVVGQVFLHLLARHPWFELSMISGSVSRNEKTYGDEVQWVLPVPMPETVENMKLEALHVDMLKNRGIKIIFSALPANVAKTVEPELRENHFYVFSNASALRYETDVPILIPEVNPQELQCIEEQGFPGKGFVVTNANCSTTGLAAALGPLRKFWIKEVFVSTYQSVSGAGYPGLSALDIMGNAIPYIPGEEDKMNRELKKILQLEADIYAHCVRIPVLFGHLETVWLRFEDPIETDDILAAWQSCEFKPRGARTLYAAQTVCEDFHSSPGEGARAGLPQNENSYITKLNGRSLPSLPRQSVVYMDHEFFPQPKMSFWGFPSGMQVFTGRLRKEGDKIGFTLLVNNLVKGAAGGSVANAELFIHTYEHFFKTGERQ
;
A
#
# COMPACT_ATOMS: atom_id res chain seq x y z
N MET A 1 -26.36 -35.24 3.02
CA MET A 1 -26.44 -34.39 1.85
C MET A 1 -26.74 -32.98 2.31
N ASN A 2 -25.71 -32.17 2.60
CA ASN A 2 -25.85 -30.76 2.92
C ASN A 2 -25.26 -29.99 1.74
N SER A 3 -26.13 -29.55 0.85
CA SER A 3 -25.80 -28.58 -0.19
C SER A 3 -25.52 -27.23 0.49
N LYS A 4 -24.24 -26.93 0.72
CA LYS A 4 -23.83 -25.56 1.04
C LYS A 4 -24.12 -24.73 -0.23
N ASN A 5 -25.17 -23.93 -0.18
CA ASN A 5 -25.39 -22.86 -1.12
C ASN A 5 -24.21 -21.90 -1.02
N ASN A 6 -23.19 -22.06 -1.87
CA ASN A 6 -22.26 -21.00 -2.18
C ASN A 6 -23.07 -19.95 -2.96
N ILE A 7 -23.63 -18.98 -2.24
CA ILE A 7 -24.07 -17.74 -2.86
C ILE A 7 -22.76 -17.04 -3.25
N GLU A 8 -22.37 -17.12 -4.52
CA GLU A 8 -21.29 -16.30 -5.07
C GLU A 8 -21.64 -14.84 -4.77
N GLN A 9 -20.90 -14.23 -3.87
CA GLN A 9 -21.11 -12.84 -3.55
C GLN A 9 -20.76 -12.02 -4.80
N LYS A 10 -21.73 -11.30 -5.36
CA LYS A 10 -21.53 -10.48 -6.56
C LYS A 10 -20.36 -9.53 -6.33
N LYS A 11 -19.35 -9.61 -7.18
CA LYS A 11 -18.19 -8.72 -7.13
C LYS A 11 -18.61 -7.27 -7.42
N ILE A 12 -17.83 -6.35 -6.87
CA ILE A 12 -18.03 -4.90 -7.03
C ILE A 12 -17.28 -4.44 -8.27
N ASN A 13 -17.99 -3.80 -9.21
CA ASN A 13 -17.39 -3.24 -10.41
C ASN A 13 -16.45 -2.09 -10.07
N VAL A 14 -15.23 -2.13 -10.60
CA VAL A 14 -14.21 -1.11 -10.37
C VAL A 14 -13.59 -0.63 -11.68
N ALA A 15 -13.03 0.59 -11.65
CA ALA A 15 -12.25 1.14 -12.75
C ALA A 15 -10.81 1.40 -12.33
N VAL A 16 -9.88 1.33 -13.29
CA VAL A 16 -8.48 1.73 -13.12
C VAL A 16 -8.17 2.88 -14.06
N LEU A 17 -7.78 4.03 -13.50
CA LEU A 17 -7.31 5.20 -14.26
C LEU A 17 -5.80 5.22 -14.33
N GLY A 18 -5.23 5.58 -15.48
CA GLY A 18 -3.79 5.52 -15.70
C GLY A 18 -3.27 4.09 -15.86
N ALA A 19 -4.10 3.20 -16.41
CA ALA A 19 -3.86 1.76 -16.55
C ALA A 19 -2.57 1.41 -17.33
N THR A 20 -2.07 2.31 -18.18
CA THR A 20 -0.89 2.09 -19.03
C THR A 20 0.45 2.30 -18.30
N GLY A 21 0.45 2.98 -17.14
CA GLY A 21 1.63 3.19 -16.31
C GLY A 21 1.98 1.96 -15.47
N VAL A 22 3.19 1.93 -14.90
CA VAL A 22 3.66 0.79 -14.08
C VAL A 22 2.71 0.48 -12.91
N VAL A 23 2.28 1.48 -12.16
CA VAL A 23 1.32 1.31 -11.05
C VAL A 23 -0.04 0.84 -11.57
N GLY A 24 -0.49 1.37 -12.71
CA GLY A 24 -1.70 0.89 -13.40
C GLY A 24 -1.62 -0.59 -13.73
N GLN A 25 -0.50 -1.06 -14.29
CA GLN A 25 -0.27 -2.46 -14.59
C GLN A 25 -0.32 -3.35 -13.34
N VAL A 26 0.22 -2.88 -12.21
CA VAL A 26 0.11 -3.61 -10.93
C VAL A 26 -1.35 -3.71 -10.48
N PHE A 27 -2.14 -2.63 -10.58
CA PHE A 27 -3.58 -2.71 -10.31
C PHE A 27 -4.26 -3.76 -11.18
N LEU A 28 -4.00 -3.78 -12.49
CA LEU A 28 -4.60 -4.74 -13.40
C LEU A 28 -4.23 -6.18 -13.02
N HIS A 29 -2.97 -6.41 -12.66
CA HIS A 29 -2.52 -7.73 -12.20
C HIS A 29 -3.24 -8.17 -10.92
N LEU A 30 -3.34 -7.29 -9.91
CA LEU A 30 -3.98 -7.59 -8.63
C LEU A 30 -5.49 -7.79 -8.76
N LEU A 31 -6.15 -6.98 -9.59
CA LEU A 31 -7.61 -6.98 -9.74
C LEU A 31 -8.12 -8.11 -10.66
N ALA A 32 -7.31 -8.63 -11.58
CA ALA A 32 -7.71 -9.67 -12.53
C ALA A 32 -8.30 -10.92 -11.86
N ARG A 33 -7.87 -11.25 -10.63
CA ARG A 33 -8.37 -12.41 -9.87
C ARG A 33 -8.82 -12.03 -8.45
N HIS A 34 -9.15 -10.75 -8.23
CA HIS A 34 -9.53 -10.29 -6.91
C HIS A 34 -10.87 -10.90 -6.45
N PRO A 35 -10.98 -11.36 -5.19
CA PRO A 35 -12.21 -12.02 -4.73
C PRO A 35 -13.41 -11.08 -4.60
N TRP A 36 -13.19 -9.78 -4.33
CA TRP A 36 -14.27 -8.81 -4.09
C TRP A 36 -14.52 -7.85 -5.24
N PHE A 37 -13.51 -7.60 -6.08
CA PHE A 37 -13.58 -6.61 -7.15
C PHE A 37 -13.62 -7.27 -8.54
N GLU A 38 -14.40 -6.65 -9.44
CA GLU A 38 -14.46 -6.99 -10.86
C GLU A 38 -13.95 -5.81 -11.68
N LEU A 39 -12.87 -6.02 -12.41
CA LEU A 39 -12.29 -4.99 -13.27
C LEU A 39 -13.20 -4.77 -14.49
N SER A 40 -13.93 -3.65 -14.50
CA SER A 40 -14.98 -3.37 -15.50
C SER A 40 -14.60 -2.28 -16.50
N MET A 41 -13.59 -1.46 -16.18
CA MET A 41 -13.12 -0.39 -17.05
C MET A 41 -11.64 -0.09 -16.79
N ILE A 42 -10.88 0.14 -17.86
CA ILE A 42 -9.50 0.63 -17.81
C ILE A 42 -9.35 1.88 -18.66
N SER A 43 -8.73 2.91 -18.09
CA SER A 43 -8.53 4.18 -18.80
C SER A 43 -7.05 4.47 -19.03
N GLY A 44 -6.78 4.93 -20.24
CA GLY A 44 -5.48 5.42 -20.67
C GLY A 44 -5.56 6.87 -21.20
N SER A 45 -4.57 7.29 -21.97
CA SER A 45 -4.63 8.57 -22.69
C SER A 45 -5.69 8.55 -23.79
N VAL A 46 -6.27 9.72 -24.10
CA VAL A 46 -7.29 9.86 -25.17
C VAL A 46 -6.81 9.32 -26.52
N SER A 47 -5.53 9.44 -26.83
CA SER A 47 -4.93 8.92 -28.08
C SER A 47 -4.99 7.39 -28.20
N ARG A 48 -5.24 6.68 -27.13
CA ARG A 48 -5.33 5.21 -27.07
C ARG A 48 -6.77 4.69 -26.90
N ASN A 49 -7.76 5.58 -26.98
CA ASN A 49 -9.17 5.20 -26.83
C ASN A 49 -9.58 4.12 -27.82
N GLU A 50 -10.38 3.15 -27.36
CA GLU A 50 -10.89 1.98 -28.12
C GLU A 50 -9.83 0.98 -28.62
N LYS A 51 -8.56 1.18 -28.30
CA LYS A 51 -7.51 0.24 -28.65
C LYS A 51 -7.42 -0.90 -27.66
N THR A 52 -7.06 -2.09 -28.12
CA THR A 52 -6.86 -3.27 -27.26
C THR A 52 -5.63 -3.08 -26.39
N TYR A 53 -5.75 -3.36 -25.10
CA TYR A 53 -4.69 -3.13 -24.14
C TYR A 53 -3.39 -3.86 -24.48
N GLY A 54 -3.50 -5.14 -24.86
CA GLY A 54 -2.35 -5.97 -25.23
C GLY A 54 -1.59 -5.48 -26.46
N ASP A 55 -2.28 -4.84 -27.41
CA ASP A 55 -1.67 -4.32 -28.64
C ASP A 55 -0.94 -2.99 -28.41
N GLU A 56 -1.40 -2.20 -27.43
CA GLU A 56 -0.97 -0.80 -27.25
C GLU A 56 0.00 -0.58 -26.11
N VAL A 57 0.07 -1.53 -25.16
CA VAL A 57 0.79 -1.29 -23.91
C VAL A 57 1.95 -2.24 -23.74
N GLN A 58 3.15 -1.66 -23.58
CA GLN A 58 4.31 -2.45 -23.17
C GLN A 58 4.12 -2.91 -21.73
N TRP A 59 3.92 -4.23 -21.54
CA TRP A 59 3.87 -4.83 -20.21
C TRP A 59 5.28 -4.92 -19.61
N VAL A 60 5.49 -4.31 -18.45
CA VAL A 60 6.83 -4.19 -17.84
C VAL A 60 6.98 -4.94 -16.52
N LEU A 61 5.92 -5.58 -16.04
CA LEU A 61 5.99 -6.36 -14.81
C LEU A 61 6.69 -7.72 -15.04
N PRO A 62 7.40 -8.27 -14.04
CA PRO A 62 8.09 -9.56 -14.16
C PRO A 62 7.16 -10.77 -14.01
N VAL A 63 5.89 -10.60 -14.36
CA VAL A 63 4.82 -11.61 -14.35
C VAL A 63 4.04 -11.53 -15.64
N PRO A 64 3.42 -12.61 -16.13
CA PRO A 64 2.60 -12.57 -17.35
C PRO A 64 1.43 -11.60 -17.21
N MET A 65 1.10 -10.93 -18.31
CA MET A 65 -0.13 -10.15 -18.42
C MET A 65 -1.35 -11.10 -18.29
N PRO A 66 -2.33 -10.78 -17.43
CA PRO A 66 -3.54 -11.59 -17.35
C PRO A 66 -4.31 -11.55 -18.69
N GLU A 67 -4.75 -12.69 -19.19
CA GLU A 67 -5.49 -12.81 -20.46
C GLU A 67 -6.76 -11.93 -20.47
N THR A 68 -7.44 -11.82 -19.34
CA THR A 68 -8.61 -10.95 -19.18
C THR A 68 -8.28 -9.48 -19.40
N VAL A 69 -7.08 -9.05 -19.01
CA VAL A 69 -6.59 -7.67 -19.18
C VAL A 69 -6.13 -7.43 -20.62
N GLU A 70 -5.44 -8.40 -21.21
CA GLU A 70 -4.90 -8.32 -22.56
C GLU A 70 -5.96 -7.92 -23.58
N ASN A 71 -7.17 -8.52 -23.46
CA ASN A 71 -8.29 -8.31 -24.37
C ASN A 71 -9.18 -7.10 -24.03
N MET A 72 -8.91 -6.37 -22.92
CA MET A 72 -9.69 -5.19 -22.58
C MET A 72 -9.37 -4.03 -23.52
N LYS A 73 -10.37 -3.19 -23.76
CA LYS A 73 -10.17 -1.93 -24.48
C LYS A 73 -9.80 -0.79 -23.53
N LEU A 74 -8.85 0.02 -23.94
CA LEU A 74 -8.57 1.30 -23.31
C LEU A 74 -9.69 2.28 -23.62
N GLU A 75 -10.23 2.92 -22.60
CA GLU A 75 -11.37 3.81 -22.75
C GLU A 75 -11.02 5.23 -22.23
N ALA A 76 -11.57 6.25 -22.89
CA ALA A 76 -11.51 7.59 -22.37
C ALA A 76 -12.39 7.69 -21.12
N LEU A 77 -11.96 8.49 -20.16
CA LEU A 77 -12.73 8.71 -18.94
C LEU A 77 -13.98 9.55 -19.23
N HIS A 78 -15.14 8.97 -19.00
CA HIS A 78 -16.44 9.65 -19.05
C HIS A 78 -17.27 9.24 -17.85
N VAL A 79 -17.74 10.25 -17.10
CA VAL A 79 -18.54 10.06 -15.88
C VAL A 79 -19.80 9.21 -16.12
N ASP A 80 -20.52 9.48 -17.19
CA ASP A 80 -21.74 8.74 -17.52
C ASP A 80 -21.46 7.27 -17.83
N MET A 81 -20.32 6.96 -18.45
CA MET A 81 -19.91 5.58 -18.73
C MET A 81 -19.65 4.81 -17.42
N LEU A 82 -19.00 5.43 -16.45
CA LEU A 82 -18.79 4.85 -15.12
C LEU A 82 -20.14 4.55 -14.43
N LYS A 83 -21.07 5.52 -14.46
CA LYS A 83 -22.42 5.39 -13.87
C LYS A 83 -23.21 4.25 -14.55
N ASN A 84 -23.22 4.19 -15.88
CA ASN A 84 -23.94 3.19 -16.64
C ASN A 84 -23.44 1.74 -16.39
N ARG A 85 -22.15 1.58 -16.02
CA ARG A 85 -21.57 0.29 -15.64
C ARG A 85 -21.72 -0.04 -14.16
N GLY A 86 -22.37 0.83 -13.39
CA GLY A 86 -22.52 0.67 -11.94
C GLY A 86 -21.18 0.72 -11.18
N ILE A 87 -20.18 1.37 -11.75
CA ILE A 87 -18.88 1.56 -11.10
C ILE A 87 -19.02 2.65 -10.05
N LYS A 88 -18.55 2.37 -8.84
CA LYS A 88 -18.48 3.33 -7.73
C LYS A 88 -17.05 3.51 -7.23
N ILE A 89 -16.24 2.46 -7.29
CA ILE A 89 -14.86 2.44 -6.80
C ILE A 89 -13.91 2.64 -7.97
N ILE A 90 -12.99 3.58 -7.80
CA ILE A 90 -11.99 3.95 -8.80
C ILE A 90 -10.59 3.86 -8.18
N PHE A 91 -9.71 3.09 -8.78
CA PHE A 91 -8.29 3.08 -8.48
C PHE A 91 -7.56 4.04 -9.43
N SER A 92 -6.91 5.05 -8.85
CA SER A 92 -6.23 6.08 -9.63
C SER A 92 -4.70 5.93 -9.58
N ALA A 93 -4.10 5.73 -10.76
CA ALA A 93 -2.67 5.77 -11.02
C ALA A 93 -2.32 6.93 -11.96
N LEU A 94 -3.08 8.02 -11.89
CA LEU A 94 -2.87 9.21 -12.71
C LEU A 94 -1.61 9.99 -12.28
N PRO A 95 -0.93 10.66 -13.20
CA PRO A 95 0.08 11.67 -12.86
C PRO A 95 -0.51 12.76 -11.97
N ALA A 96 0.26 13.28 -11.02
CA ALA A 96 -0.22 14.22 -10.02
C ALA A 96 -0.89 15.49 -10.62
N ASN A 97 -0.37 16.00 -11.73
CA ASN A 97 -0.95 17.16 -12.41
C ASN A 97 -2.36 16.88 -13.00
N VAL A 98 -2.62 15.65 -13.44
CA VAL A 98 -3.93 15.20 -13.94
C VAL A 98 -4.87 14.88 -12.78
N ALA A 99 -4.37 14.14 -11.79
CA ALA A 99 -5.11 13.76 -10.60
C ALA A 99 -5.70 14.97 -9.86
N LYS A 100 -4.94 16.07 -9.79
CA LYS A 100 -5.35 17.32 -9.13
C LYS A 100 -6.69 17.88 -9.66
N THR A 101 -7.03 17.62 -10.90
CA THR A 101 -8.28 18.07 -11.52
C THR A 101 -9.32 16.96 -11.56
N VAL A 102 -8.90 15.76 -11.96
CA VAL A 102 -9.82 14.65 -12.23
C VAL A 102 -10.40 14.04 -10.93
N GLU A 103 -9.58 13.86 -9.91
CA GLU A 103 -10.05 13.19 -8.67
C GLU A 103 -11.09 14.01 -7.89
N PRO A 104 -10.97 15.34 -7.74
CA PRO A 104 -12.05 16.15 -7.17
C PRO A 104 -13.34 16.12 -7.99
N GLU A 105 -13.27 16.11 -9.33
CA GLU A 105 -14.44 15.98 -10.19
C GLU A 105 -15.15 14.63 -9.97
N LEU A 106 -14.40 13.56 -9.85
CA LEU A 106 -14.94 12.23 -9.56
C LEU A 106 -15.61 12.19 -8.17
N ARG A 107 -14.99 12.81 -7.14
CA ARG A 107 -15.59 12.96 -5.81
C ARG A 107 -16.94 13.66 -5.86
N GLU A 108 -17.05 14.79 -6.56
CA GLU A 108 -18.30 15.53 -6.71
C GLU A 108 -19.36 14.73 -7.50
N ASN A 109 -18.95 13.80 -8.34
CA ASN A 109 -19.83 12.88 -9.09
C ASN A 109 -20.14 11.57 -8.32
N HIS A 110 -19.90 11.52 -7.01
CA HIS A 110 -20.23 10.41 -6.11
C HIS A 110 -19.41 9.13 -6.33
N PHE A 111 -18.15 9.23 -6.80
CA PHE A 111 -17.23 8.12 -6.89
C PHE A 111 -16.30 8.05 -5.68
N TYR A 112 -15.88 6.85 -5.33
CA TYR A 112 -14.96 6.52 -4.25
C TYR A 112 -13.58 6.29 -4.85
N VAL A 113 -12.67 7.25 -4.71
CA VAL A 113 -11.38 7.26 -5.36
C VAL A 113 -10.28 6.83 -4.40
N PHE A 114 -9.55 5.76 -4.75
CA PHE A 114 -8.34 5.32 -4.05
C PHE A 114 -7.12 5.68 -4.90
N SER A 115 -6.43 6.74 -4.48
CA SER A 115 -5.43 7.43 -5.27
C SER A 115 -4.00 7.07 -4.88
N ASN A 116 -3.15 6.85 -5.88
CA ASN A 116 -1.68 6.78 -5.71
C ASN A 116 -1.00 8.12 -5.99
N ALA A 117 -1.72 9.11 -6.54
CA ALA A 117 -1.16 10.42 -6.83
C ALA A 117 -0.85 11.22 -5.55
N SER A 118 0.18 12.03 -5.59
CA SER A 118 0.55 12.89 -4.46
C SER A 118 -0.26 14.20 -4.39
N ALA A 119 -1.10 14.47 -5.38
CA ALA A 119 -1.74 15.77 -5.57
C ALA A 119 -2.60 16.23 -4.38
N LEU A 120 -3.35 15.30 -3.77
CA LEU A 120 -4.32 15.61 -2.71
C LEU A 120 -3.88 15.13 -1.32
N ARG A 121 -2.68 14.57 -1.16
CA ARG A 121 -2.21 14.02 0.13
C ARG A 121 -2.21 15.02 1.29
N TYR A 122 -2.11 16.30 0.99
CA TYR A 122 -1.96 17.35 2.01
C TYR A 122 -3.23 18.17 2.25
N GLU A 123 -4.31 17.83 1.54
CA GLU A 123 -5.63 18.39 1.85
C GLU A 123 -6.07 17.90 3.24
N THR A 124 -6.78 18.74 3.96
CA THR A 124 -7.15 18.49 5.36
C THR A 124 -8.16 17.37 5.51
N ASP A 125 -9.08 17.28 4.56
CA ASP A 125 -10.17 16.29 4.50
C ASP A 125 -9.78 14.99 3.78
N VAL A 126 -8.57 14.91 3.18
CA VAL A 126 -8.11 13.73 2.46
C VAL A 126 -7.11 12.92 3.30
N PRO A 127 -7.44 11.70 3.72
CA PRO A 127 -6.54 10.89 4.51
C PRO A 127 -5.41 10.29 3.64
N ILE A 128 -4.22 10.18 4.25
CA ILE A 128 -3.18 9.27 3.78
C ILE A 128 -3.35 7.98 4.57
N LEU A 129 -3.84 6.92 3.94
CA LEU A 129 -4.28 5.71 4.61
C LEU A 129 -3.32 4.53 4.39
N ILE A 130 -2.96 3.87 5.47
CA ILE A 130 -2.27 2.58 5.50
C ILE A 130 -3.06 1.69 6.48
N PRO A 131 -3.80 0.68 6.01
CA PRO A 131 -4.80 -0.03 6.81
C PRO A 131 -4.30 -0.60 8.14
N GLU A 132 -3.08 -1.11 8.18
CA GLU A 132 -2.48 -1.68 9.39
C GLU A 132 -1.81 -0.65 10.30
N VAL A 133 -1.74 0.63 9.90
CA VAL A 133 -1.05 1.69 10.65
C VAL A 133 -2.01 2.71 11.24
N ASN A 134 -2.92 3.22 10.41
CA ASN A 134 -3.84 4.29 10.77
C ASN A 134 -5.27 4.08 10.21
N PRO A 135 -5.90 2.89 10.40
CA PRO A 135 -7.21 2.57 9.84
C PRO A 135 -8.32 3.54 10.25
N GLN A 136 -8.18 4.21 11.41
CA GLN A 136 -9.12 5.21 11.90
C GLN A 136 -9.19 6.46 11.00
N GLU A 137 -8.15 6.77 10.25
CA GLU A 137 -8.13 7.89 9.32
C GLU A 137 -9.14 7.72 8.16
N LEU A 138 -9.64 6.49 7.95
CA LEU A 138 -10.72 6.28 6.99
C LEU A 138 -11.97 7.11 7.32
N GLN A 139 -12.21 7.44 8.58
CA GLN A 139 -13.34 8.28 9.00
C GLN A 139 -13.32 9.69 8.40
N CYS A 140 -12.17 10.20 7.96
CA CYS A 140 -12.08 11.50 7.28
C CYS A 140 -12.93 11.57 6.00
N ILE A 141 -13.38 10.43 5.43
CA ILE A 141 -14.29 10.44 4.29
C ILE A 141 -15.66 11.06 4.64
N GLU A 142 -16.06 11.05 5.90
CA GLU A 142 -17.29 11.67 6.37
C GLU A 142 -17.20 13.21 6.29
N GLU A 143 -16.01 13.78 6.52
CA GLU A 143 -15.73 15.21 6.34
C GLU A 143 -15.82 15.62 4.85
N GLN A 144 -15.57 14.68 3.93
CA GLN A 144 -15.75 14.87 2.49
C GLN A 144 -17.22 14.77 2.04
N GLY A 145 -18.14 14.43 2.95
CA GLY A 145 -19.58 14.34 2.72
C GLY A 145 -20.10 12.93 2.45
N PHE A 146 -19.30 11.87 2.64
CA PHE A 146 -19.79 10.50 2.57
C PHE A 146 -20.84 10.24 3.68
N PRO A 147 -21.99 9.55 3.42
CA PRO A 147 -22.31 8.82 2.18
C PRO A 147 -23.01 9.65 1.09
N GLY A 148 -23.35 10.90 1.34
CA GLY A 148 -24.08 11.77 0.41
C GLY A 148 -23.26 12.23 -0.79
N LYS A 149 -21.92 12.17 -0.71
CA LYS A 149 -20.96 12.46 -1.79
C LYS A 149 -19.96 11.33 -1.98
N GLY A 150 -19.13 11.43 -3.02
CA GLY A 150 -17.92 10.62 -3.16
C GLY A 150 -16.81 11.10 -2.23
N PHE A 151 -15.68 10.41 -2.30
CA PHE A 151 -14.49 10.77 -1.53
C PHE A 151 -13.19 10.41 -2.26
N VAL A 152 -12.08 10.96 -1.77
CA VAL A 152 -10.73 10.57 -2.14
C VAL A 152 -9.99 10.07 -0.90
N VAL A 153 -9.36 8.91 -1.01
CA VAL A 153 -8.39 8.37 -0.06
C VAL A 153 -7.07 8.21 -0.79
N THR A 154 -5.98 8.67 -0.19
CA THR A 154 -4.66 8.59 -0.82
C THR A 154 -3.75 7.56 -0.15
N ASN A 155 -2.86 6.95 -0.94
CA ASN A 155 -1.72 6.22 -0.42
C ASN A 155 -0.61 7.18 -0.01
N ALA A 156 0.25 6.73 0.90
CA ALA A 156 1.52 7.38 1.17
C ALA A 156 2.50 7.25 -0.01
N ASN A 157 3.57 8.03 0.03
CA ASN A 157 4.76 7.78 -0.77
C ASN A 157 5.29 6.36 -0.55
N CYS A 158 5.86 5.73 -1.58
CA CYS A 158 6.22 4.33 -1.55
C CYS A 158 7.27 3.97 -0.48
N SER A 159 8.28 4.83 -0.25
CA SER A 159 9.24 4.66 0.84
C SER A 159 8.56 4.94 2.18
N THR A 160 7.83 6.04 2.30
CA THR A 160 7.10 6.39 3.53
C THR A 160 6.16 5.26 3.98
N THR A 161 5.54 4.53 3.05
CA THR A 161 4.67 3.38 3.38
C THR A 161 5.42 2.29 4.15
N GLY A 162 6.61 1.92 3.68
CA GLY A 162 7.45 0.91 4.35
C GLY A 162 7.90 1.36 5.73
N LEU A 163 8.38 2.59 5.79
CA LEU A 163 8.85 3.19 7.03
C LEU A 163 7.71 3.35 8.05
N ALA A 164 6.54 3.84 7.63
CA ALA A 164 5.37 3.99 8.48
C ALA A 164 4.88 2.63 9.03
N ALA A 165 4.90 1.57 8.22
CA ALA A 165 4.55 0.24 8.68
C ALA A 165 5.52 -0.28 9.75
N ALA A 166 6.83 -0.07 9.58
CA ALA A 166 7.83 -0.46 10.56
C ALA A 166 7.78 0.38 11.85
N LEU A 167 7.51 1.68 11.75
CA LEU A 167 7.48 2.60 12.90
C LEU A 167 6.14 2.61 13.64
N GLY A 168 5.04 2.24 12.98
CA GLY A 168 3.70 2.23 13.57
C GLY A 168 3.64 1.53 14.93
N PRO A 169 4.10 0.27 15.06
CA PRO A 169 4.14 -0.46 16.33
C PRO A 169 5.07 0.17 17.38
N LEU A 170 6.06 0.96 16.94
CA LEU A 170 7.09 1.56 17.82
C LEU A 170 6.67 2.93 18.41
N ARG A 171 5.57 3.52 17.94
CA ARG A 171 5.09 4.83 18.44
C ARG A 171 4.88 4.87 19.95
N LYS A 172 4.50 3.74 20.54
CA LYS A 172 4.30 3.60 21.98
C LYS A 172 5.54 3.92 22.83
N PHE A 173 6.72 3.87 22.21
CA PHE A 173 8.02 4.15 22.87
C PHE A 173 8.48 5.60 22.69
N TRP A 174 7.68 6.49 22.10
CA TRP A 174 8.00 7.91 21.95
C TRP A 174 9.25 8.18 21.11
N ILE A 175 9.14 7.97 19.82
CA ILE A 175 10.20 8.28 18.86
C ILE A 175 10.47 9.78 18.88
N LYS A 176 11.72 10.17 19.09
CA LYS A 176 12.22 11.56 19.10
C LYS A 176 12.90 11.94 17.79
N GLU A 177 13.69 11.04 17.23
CA GLU A 177 14.42 11.27 15.99
C GLU A 177 14.36 10.04 15.10
N VAL A 178 14.23 10.31 13.81
CA VAL A 178 14.29 9.30 12.74
C VAL A 178 15.38 9.74 11.77
N PHE A 179 16.43 8.96 11.63
CA PHE A 179 17.43 9.12 10.58
C PHE A 179 17.20 8.00 9.55
N VAL A 180 16.96 8.35 8.31
CA VAL A 180 16.68 7.37 7.29
C VAL A 180 17.44 7.68 6.00
N SER A 181 18.11 6.67 5.45
CA SER A 181 18.65 6.73 4.09
C SER A 181 17.94 5.67 3.24
N THR A 182 17.36 6.10 2.12
CA THR A 182 16.64 5.20 1.22
C THR A 182 17.47 4.87 -0.01
N TYR A 183 17.40 3.63 -0.45
CA TYR A 183 18.01 3.12 -1.69
C TYR A 183 16.86 2.69 -2.60
N GLN A 184 16.38 3.64 -3.40
CA GLN A 184 15.14 3.48 -4.16
C GLN A 184 15.36 2.89 -5.55
N SER A 185 14.54 1.91 -5.90
CA SER A 185 14.54 1.26 -7.21
C SER A 185 14.08 2.19 -8.34
N VAL A 186 14.55 1.91 -9.56
CA VAL A 186 14.22 2.70 -10.77
C VAL A 186 12.74 2.67 -11.13
N SER A 187 12.01 1.60 -10.78
CA SER A 187 10.57 1.52 -11.03
C SER A 187 9.76 2.60 -10.30
N GLY A 188 10.30 3.18 -9.21
CA GLY A 188 9.72 4.32 -8.52
C GLY A 188 9.71 5.62 -9.33
N ALA A 189 10.49 5.71 -10.41
CA ALA A 189 10.43 6.82 -11.35
C ALA A 189 9.36 6.67 -12.43
N GLY A 190 8.57 5.58 -12.40
CA GLY A 190 7.59 5.26 -13.43
C GLY A 190 8.22 4.66 -14.69
N TYR A 191 7.42 4.52 -15.77
CA TYR A 191 7.88 4.05 -17.07
C TYR A 191 7.74 5.19 -18.10
N PRO A 192 8.73 5.43 -18.96
CA PRO A 192 9.96 4.66 -19.23
C PRO A 192 11.09 4.83 -18.18
N GLY A 193 10.90 5.65 -17.15
CA GLY A 193 11.86 5.80 -16.06
C GLY A 193 13.05 6.69 -16.39
N LEU A 194 14.20 6.37 -15.82
CA LEU A 194 15.47 7.04 -16.05
C LEU A 194 16.18 6.43 -17.26
N SER A 195 16.98 7.26 -17.96
CA SER A 195 17.89 6.75 -18.99
C SER A 195 18.86 5.72 -18.39
N ALA A 196 19.14 4.65 -19.15
CA ALA A 196 20.13 3.65 -18.72
C ALA A 196 21.50 4.27 -18.45
N LEU A 197 21.89 5.27 -19.21
CA LEU A 197 23.19 5.97 -19.05
C LEU A 197 23.24 6.81 -17.76
N ASP A 198 22.11 7.22 -17.21
CA ASP A 198 22.09 8.01 -15.98
C ASP A 198 22.21 7.11 -14.73
N ILE A 199 21.73 5.85 -14.80
CA ILE A 199 21.58 5.02 -13.61
C ILE A 199 22.44 3.77 -13.59
N MET A 200 22.80 3.17 -14.74
CA MET A 200 23.62 1.97 -14.76
C MET A 200 25.05 2.25 -14.29
N GLY A 201 25.51 1.51 -13.28
CA GLY A 201 26.82 1.72 -12.65
C GLY A 201 26.89 3.01 -11.82
N ASN A 202 25.78 3.61 -11.46
CA ASN A 202 25.67 4.89 -10.77
C ASN A 202 24.66 4.82 -9.60
N ALA A 203 24.76 5.79 -8.68
CA ALA A 203 23.75 6.09 -7.67
C ALA A 203 23.48 7.59 -7.70
N ILE A 204 22.21 7.99 -7.79
CA ILE A 204 21.80 9.39 -7.82
C ILE A 204 21.43 9.80 -6.40
N PRO A 205 22.18 10.71 -5.74
CA PRO A 205 22.04 10.99 -4.31
C PRO A 205 20.87 11.91 -3.94
N TYR A 206 19.99 12.19 -4.90
CA TYR A 206 18.83 13.07 -4.69
C TYR A 206 17.65 12.65 -5.58
N ILE A 207 16.47 12.56 -4.98
CA ILE A 207 15.21 12.36 -5.71
C ILE A 207 14.31 13.56 -5.41
N PRO A 208 13.92 14.37 -6.41
CA PRO A 208 13.20 15.61 -6.19
C PRO A 208 11.96 15.47 -5.30
N GLY A 209 11.94 16.19 -4.19
CA GLY A 209 10.81 16.27 -3.25
C GLY A 209 10.54 15.01 -2.41
N GLU A 210 11.35 13.95 -2.51
CA GLU A 210 11.11 12.71 -1.74
C GLU A 210 11.36 12.90 -0.24
N GLU A 211 12.40 13.61 0.13
CA GLU A 211 12.77 13.89 1.53
C GLU A 211 11.68 14.71 2.23
N ASP A 212 11.17 15.76 1.58
CA ASP A 212 10.06 16.57 2.08
C ASP A 212 8.77 15.75 2.24
N LYS A 213 8.45 14.90 1.25
CA LYS A 213 7.30 14.00 1.32
C LYS A 213 7.41 13.06 2.51
N MET A 214 8.57 12.42 2.68
CA MET A 214 8.80 11.49 3.78
C MET A 214 8.58 12.17 5.12
N ASN A 215 9.14 13.36 5.33
CA ASN A 215 8.97 14.12 6.55
C ASN A 215 7.48 14.45 6.82
N ARG A 216 6.81 15.07 5.84
CA ARG A 216 5.43 15.54 6.01
C ARG A 216 4.43 14.39 6.15
N GLU A 217 4.58 13.35 5.31
CA GLU A 217 3.65 12.23 5.29
C GLU A 217 3.82 11.36 6.54
N LEU A 218 5.05 11.10 6.98
CA LEU A 218 5.29 10.29 8.19
C LEU A 218 4.70 10.96 9.44
N LYS A 219 4.86 12.29 9.56
CA LYS A 219 4.23 13.07 10.64
C LYS A 219 2.70 13.00 10.58
N LYS A 220 2.09 13.14 9.39
CA LYS A 220 0.64 13.05 9.21
C LYS A 220 0.12 11.64 9.53
N ILE A 221 0.75 10.58 9.00
CA ILE A 221 0.31 9.20 9.15
C ILE A 221 0.42 8.71 10.60
N LEU A 222 1.57 8.98 11.22
CA LEU A 222 1.90 8.47 12.55
C LEU A 222 1.60 9.46 13.68
N GLN A 223 1.22 10.69 13.37
CA GLN A 223 1.01 11.77 14.34
C GLN A 223 2.26 11.96 15.22
N LEU A 224 3.44 11.98 14.59
CA LEU A 224 4.73 12.08 15.27
C LEU A 224 5.13 13.54 15.49
N GLU A 225 5.66 13.82 16.69
CA GLU A 225 6.39 15.06 17.01
C GLU A 225 7.92 14.82 16.98
N ALA A 226 8.37 13.94 16.06
CA ALA A 226 9.77 13.57 15.92
C ALA A 226 10.48 14.43 14.87
N ASP A 227 11.79 14.62 15.03
CA ASP A 227 12.65 15.16 13.98
C ASP A 227 13.00 14.05 12.98
N ILE A 228 12.79 14.32 11.71
CA ILE A 228 13.00 13.35 10.64
C ILE A 228 14.06 13.86 9.68
N TYR A 229 15.16 13.12 9.58
CA TYR A 229 16.29 13.40 8.72
C TYR A 229 16.36 12.32 7.64
N ALA A 230 16.02 12.68 6.42
CA ALA A 230 15.93 11.74 5.29
C ALA A 230 16.96 12.07 4.22
N HIS A 231 17.62 11.01 3.66
CA HIS A 231 18.35 11.07 2.41
C HIS A 231 17.77 10.06 1.43
N CYS A 232 17.37 10.52 0.24
CA CYS A 232 16.73 9.69 -0.75
C CYS A 232 17.62 9.48 -1.98
N VAL A 233 18.11 8.26 -2.15
CA VAL A 233 19.06 7.86 -3.19
C VAL A 233 18.37 6.93 -4.20
N ARG A 234 18.57 7.17 -5.51
CA ARG A 234 18.17 6.25 -6.56
C ARG A 234 19.31 5.31 -6.91
N ILE A 235 19.04 4.02 -6.97
CA ILE A 235 20.02 2.97 -7.29
C ILE A 235 19.56 2.11 -8.48
N PRO A 236 20.47 1.40 -9.18
CA PRO A 236 20.16 0.58 -10.36
C PRO A 236 19.54 -0.78 -9.97
N VAL A 237 18.45 -0.74 -9.21
CA VAL A 237 17.63 -1.89 -8.81
C VAL A 237 16.24 -1.72 -9.42
N LEU A 238 15.66 -2.77 -9.99
CA LEU A 238 14.38 -2.69 -10.68
C LEU A 238 13.22 -2.46 -9.71
N PHE A 239 13.13 -3.23 -8.64
CA PHE A 239 12.01 -3.24 -7.71
C PHE A 239 12.49 -3.29 -6.25
N GLY A 240 11.69 -2.72 -5.35
CA GLY A 240 11.94 -2.70 -3.93
C GLY A 240 12.80 -1.52 -3.48
N HIS A 241 12.32 -0.82 -2.45
CA HIS A 241 13.08 0.21 -1.76
C HIS A 241 13.68 -0.37 -0.50
N LEU A 242 15.00 -0.28 -0.40
CA LEU A 242 15.75 -0.64 0.81
C LEU A 242 15.97 0.66 1.59
N GLU A 243 15.82 0.60 2.91
CA GLU A 243 16.04 1.75 3.78
C GLU A 243 16.87 1.35 4.97
N THR A 244 17.82 2.19 5.36
CA THR A 244 18.56 2.09 6.62
C THR A 244 18.04 3.14 7.58
N VAL A 245 17.66 2.71 8.77
CA VAL A 245 16.96 3.53 9.76
C VAL A 245 17.71 3.52 11.08
N TRP A 246 17.83 4.69 11.69
CA TRP A 246 18.23 4.85 13.08
C TRP A 246 17.18 5.65 13.81
N LEU A 247 16.81 5.19 15.00
CA LEU A 247 15.81 5.82 15.84
C LEU A 247 16.43 6.22 17.18
N ARG A 248 16.04 7.39 17.68
CA ARG A 248 16.23 7.77 19.08
C ARG A 248 14.86 7.88 19.74
N PHE A 249 14.73 7.32 20.89
CA PHE A 249 13.52 7.33 21.70
C PHE A 249 13.64 8.28 22.89
N GLU A 250 12.53 8.61 23.54
CA GLU A 250 12.54 9.43 24.76
C GLU A 250 13.25 8.68 25.88
N ASP A 251 12.80 7.45 26.13
CA ASP A 251 13.39 6.56 27.13
C ASP A 251 14.25 5.50 26.45
N PRO A 252 15.30 5.01 27.15
CA PRO A 252 16.09 3.88 26.64
C PRO A 252 15.22 2.64 26.42
N ILE A 253 15.37 2.03 25.26
CA ILE A 253 14.71 0.75 24.92
C ILE A 253 15.74 -0.26 24.42
N GLU A 254 15.36 -1.54 24.45
CA GLU A 254 16.21 -2.63 23.99
C GLU A 254 15.70 -3.20 22.64
N THR A 255 16.55 -3.95 21.95
CA THR A 255 16.20 -4.60 20.69
C THR A 255 15.03 -5.56 20.84
N ASP A 256 14.93 -6.23 21.98
CA ASP A 256 13.83 -7.15 22.28
C ASP A 256 12.47 -6.45 22.35
N ASP A 257 12.42 -5.20 22.81
CA ASP A 257 11.21 -4.39 22.82
C ASP A 257 10.73 -4.09 21.41
N ILE A 258 11.66 -3.83 20.50
CA ILE A 258 11.37 -3.63 19.06
C ILE A 258 10.84 -4.90 18.43
N LEU A 259 11.50 -6.05 18.66
CA LEU A 259 11.07 -7.35 18.14
C LEU A 259 9.68 -7.71 18.65
N ALA A 260 9.44 -7.56 19.96
CA ALA A 260 8.13 -7.80 20.56
C ALA A 260 7.05 -6.90 19.95
N ALA A 261 7.37 -5.61 19.67
CA ALA A 261 6.45 -4.68 19.05
C ALA A 261 6.08 -5.08 17.61
N TRP A 262 7.05 -5.53 16.80
CA TRP A 262 6.80 -6.02 15.45
C TRP A 262 6.04 -7.35 15.42
N GLN A 263 6.23 -8.20 16.43
CA GLN A 263 5.55 -9.49 16.54
C GLN A 263 4.12 -9.37 17.09
N SER A 264 3.88 -8.43 18.02
CA SER A 264 2.60 -8.32 18.73
C SER A 264 1.43 -7.87 17.87
N CYS A 265 1.69 -7.28 16.69
CA CYS A 265 0.68 -6.74 15.77
C CYS A 265 -0.41 -5.87 16.42
N GLU A 266 -0.28 -5.49 17.70
CA GLU A 266 -1.21 -4.62 18.40
C GLU A 266 -0.82 -3.17 18.21
N PHE A 267 -1.55 -2.48 17.34
CA PHE A 267 -1.46 -1.04 17.21
C PHE A 267 -2.65 -0.36 17.89
N LYS A 268 -2.40 0.37 18.99
CA LYS A 268 -3.40 1.24 19.62
C LYS A 268 -2.98 2.69 19.42
N PRO A 269 -3.66 3.48 18.57
CA PRO A 269 -3.32 4.88 18.39
C PRO A 269 -3.58 5.66 19.69
N ARG A 270 -2.68 6.59 20.01
CA ARG A 270 -2.82 7.48 21.16
C ARG A 270 -3.95 8.48 20.91
N GLY A 271 -4.90 8.58 21.84
CA GLY A 271 -5.94 9.62 21.83
C GLY A 271 -7.13 9.38 20.90
N ALA A 272 -7.20 8.29 20.14
CA ALA A 272 -8.38 7.95 19.39
C ALA A 272 -9.49 7.51 20.35
N ARG A 273 -10.66 8.17 20.32
CA ARG A 273 -11.89 7.62 20.89
C ARG A 273 -12.11 6.26 20.24
N THR A 274 -12.27 5.25 21.09
CA THR A 274 -12.39 3.85 20.73
C THR A 274 -13.58 3.60 19.80
N LEU A 275 -13.33 3.67 18.51
CA LEU A 275 -14.20 3.13 17.48
C LEU A 275 -13.27 2.38 16.53
N TYR A 276 -13.28 1.06 16.66
CA TYR A 276 -12.54 0.11 15.83
C TYR A 276 -11.01 0.06 16.05
N ALA A 277 -10.60 -0.61 17.13
CA ALA A 277 -9.25 -1.16 17.19
C ALA A 277 -9.12 -2.23 16.10
N ALA A 278 -8.22 -2.01 15.15
CA ALA A 278 -7.73 -3.09 14.32
C ALA A 278 -6.96 -4.04 15.24
N GLN A 279 -7.64 -5.06 15.76
CA GLN A 279 -6.99 -6.16 16.47
C GLN A 279 -6.42 -7.09 15.39
N THR A 280 -5.15 -6.92 15.09
CA THR A 280 -4.39 -7.99 14.45
C THR A 280 -4.18 -9.06 15.53
N VAL A 281 -5.02 -10.07 15.53
CA VAL A 281 -4.88 -11.20 16.47
C VAL A 281 -3.73 -12.07 15.94
N CYS A 282 -2.58 -11.97 16.58
CA CYS A 282 -1.52 -12.98 16.49
C CYS A 282 -1.89 -14.10 17.47
N GLU A 283 -2.49 -15.17 17.01
CA GLU A 283 -2.57 -16.41 17.78
C GLU A 283 -1.24 -17.16 17.69
N ASP A 284 -0.78 -17.62 18.84
CA ASP A 284 0.46 -18.26 19.19
C ASP A 284 1.11 -19.15 18.12
N PHE A 285 2.34 -18.83 17.79
CA PHE A 285 3.29 -19.78 17.23
C PHE A 285 4.34 -20.10 18.30
N HIS A 286 4.05 -21.11 19.12
CA HIS A 286 5.09 -21.87 19.83
C HIS A 286 5.62 -22.94 18.88
N SER A 287 6.77 -22.67 18.26
CA SER A 287 7.65 -23.73 17.76
C SER A 287 9.09 -23.35 18.11
N SER A 288 9.70 -24.26 18.87
CA SER A 288 11.07 -24.19 19.35
C SER A 288 12.09 -23.94 18.22
N PRO A 289 13.21 -23.25 18.51
CA PRO A 289 14.27 -23.07 17.53
C PRO A 289 15.07 -24.37 17.42
N GLY A 290 14.97 -25.02 16.28
CA GLY A 290 15.74 -26.21 15.95
C GLY A 290 15.99 -26.29 14.45
N GLU A 291 17.26 -26.13 14.07
CA GLU A 291 17.92 -26.54 12.83
C GLU A 291 17.54 -25.84 11.52
N GLY A 292 18.48 -25.06 11.00
CA GLY A 292 18.76 -24.83 9.58
C GLY A 292 17.58 -24.32 8.73
N ALA A 293 17.19 -23.08 8.90
CA ALA A 293 16.12 -22.47 8.10
C ALA A 293 16.50 -22.33 6.62
N ARG A 294 16.22 -23.35 5.83
CA ARG A 294 15.75 -23.12 4.47
C ARG A 294 14.41 -22.41 4.61
N ALA A 295 14.35 -21.12 4.25
CA ALA A 295 13.11 -20.36 4.18
C ALA A 295 12.21 -20.94 3.06
N GLY A 296 11.56 -22.07 3.37
CA GLY A 296 10.44 -22.59 2.62
C GLY A 296 9.24 -21.73 3.01
N LEU A 297 8.71 -20.96 2.06
CA LEU A 297 7.43 -20.29 2.21
C LEU A 297 6.38 -21.34 2.63
N PRO A 298 5.58 -21.09 3.68
CA PRO A 298 4.49 -21.99 4.02
C PRO A 298 3.49 -22.01 2.86
N GLN A 299 3.23 -23.18 2.30
CA GLN A 299 2.33 -23.38 1.15
C GLN A 299 0.83 -23.38 1.52
N ASN A 300 0.45 -22.86 2.68
CA ASN A 300 -0.93 -22.91 3.13
C ASN A 300 -1.58 -21.53 3.02
N GLU A 301 -2.20 -21.27 1.87
CA GLU A 301 -2.82 -20.00 1.49
C GLU A 301 -3.86 -19.46 2.51
N ASN A 302 -4.45 -20.33 3.34
CA ASN A 302 -5.50 -19.97 4.28
C ASN A 302 -5.00 -19.39 5.62
N SER A 303 -3.70 -19.42 5.91
CA SER A 303 -3.15 -19.02 7.23
C SER A 303 -2.69 -17.56 7.30
N TYR A 304 -2.64 -16.84 6.17
CA TYR A 304 -1.99 -15.53 6.06
C TYR A 304 -2.94 -14.34 5.88
N ILE A 305 -4.18 -14.46 6.35
CA ILE A 305 -5.17 -13.41 6.15
C ILE A 305 -5.32 -12.60 7.44
N THR A 306 -5.12 -11.28 7.36
CA THR A 306 -5.37 -10.34 8.46
C THR A 306 -6.86 -10.29 8.76
N LYS A 307 -7.24 -10.50 10.03
CA LYS A 307 -8.62 -10.42 10.50
C LYS A 307 -8.87 -9.07 11.16
N LEU A 308 -9.80 -8.31 10.62
CA LEU A 308 -10.39 -7.14 11.24
C LEU A 308 -11.80 -7.52 11.72
N ASN A 309 -12.10 -7.38 13.01
CA ASN A 309 -13.41 -7.78 13.58
C ASN A 309 -13.87 -9.18 13.14
N GLY A 310 -12.97 -10.16 13.10
CA GLY A 310 -13.27 -11.54 12.72
C GLY A 310 -13.33 -11.81 11.20
N ARG A 311 -13.10 -10.81 10.35
CA ARG A 311 -13.00 -10.94 8.89
C ARG A 311 -11.61 -10.57 8.38
N SER A 312 -11.23 -11.15 7.27
CA SER A 312 -9.93 -10.92 6.63
C SER A 312 -10.06 -9.97 5.45
N LEU A 313 -9.08 -9.08 5.30
CA LEU A 313 -8.89 -8.30 4.08
C LEU A 313 -7.96 -9.09 3.14
N PRO A 314 -8.43 -9.45 1.92
CA PRO A 314 -7.67 -10.34 1.03
C PRO A 314 -6.25 -9.88 0.70
N SER A 315 -6.04 -8.56 0.58
CA SER A 315 -4.74 -7.98 0.20
C SER A 315 -3.81 -7.70 1.37
N LEU A 316 -4.27 -7.82 2.64
CA LEU A 316 -3.40 -7.58 3.78
C LEU A 316 -2.74 -8.86 4.29
N PRO A 317 -1.43 -8.83 4.57
CA PRO A 317 -0.73 -9.95 5.21
C PRO A 317 -1.16 -10.07 6.68
N ARG A 318 -1.13 -11.28 7.22
CA ARG A 318 -1.37 -11.52 8.65
C ARG A 318 -0.37 -10.77 9.53
N GLN A 319 0.88 -10.70 9.08
CA GLN A 319 1.96 -9.96 9.72
C GLN A 319 2.54 -8.97 8.71
N SER A 320 2.37 -7.69 8.97
CA SER A 320 2.79 -6.63 8.04
C SER A 320 4.29 -6.40 8.07
N VAL A 321 4.93 -6.55 9.24
CA VAL A 321 6.38 -6.40 9.42
C VAL A 321 6.98 -7.75 9.81
N VAL A 322 7.94 -8.22 9.02
CA VAL A 322 8.63 -9.52 9.23
C VAL A 322 10.10 -9.26 9.51
N TYR A 323 10.56 -9.61 10.71
CA TYR A 323 11.97 -9.54 11.04
C TYR A 323 12.73 -10.75 10.49
N MET A 324 13.87 -10.49 9.87
CA MET A 324 14.77 -11.49 9.31
C MET A 324 16.07 -11.49 10.13
N ASP A 325 16.24 -12.52 10.95
CA ASP A 325 17.45 -12.71 11.74
C ASP A 325 18.59 -13.26 10.88
N HIS A 326 19.14 -12.39 10.03
CA HIS A 326 20.24 -12.74 9.14
C HIS A 326 21.04 -11.49 8.74
N GLU A 327 22.37 -11.57 8.78
CA GLU A 327 23.26 -10.41 8.56
C GLU A 327 23.20 -9.81 7.15
N PHE A 328 22.76 -10.58 6.13
CA PHE A 328 22.68 -10.13 4.73
C PHE A 328 21.27 -9.74 4.28
N PHE A 329 20.27 -9.81 5.16
CA PHE A 329 18.87 -9.53 4.80
C PHE A 329 18.31 -8.33 5.57
N PRO A 330 17.26 -7.65 4.98
CA PRO A 330 16.62 -7.90 3.68
C PRO A 330 17.42 -7.34 2.49
N GLN A 331 17.08 -7.81 1.27
CA GLN A 331 17.68 -7.36 0.01
C GLN A 331 16.59 -7.05 -1.03
N PRO A 332 16.80 -6.08 -1.96
CA PRO A 332 15.78 -5.68 -2.94
C PRO A 332 15.22 -6.82 -3.80
N LYS A 333 16.01 -7.85 -4.13
CA LYS A 333 15.56 -9.05 -4.87
C LYS A 333 14.42 -9.81 -4.18
N MET A 334 14.20 -9.55 -2.89
CA MET A 334 13.16 -10.17 -2.07
C MET A 334 11.85 -9.35 -2.05
N SER A 335 11.79 -8.25 -2.79
CA SER A 335 10.67 -7.30 -2.71
C SER A 335 9.30 -7.92 -3.04
N PHE A 336 9.26 -9.04 -3.79
CA PHE A 336 8.04 -9.80 -4.08
C PHE A 336 7.81 -10.99 -3.15
N TRP A 337 8.63 -11.16 -2.11
CA TRP A 337 8.40 -12.19 -1.10
C TRP A 337 7.19 -11.87 -0.24
N GLY A 338 6.79 -12.85 0.55
CA GLY A 338 5.65 -12.74 1.45
C GLY A 338 4.32 -13.16 0.82
N PHE A 339 3.27 -13.12 1.63
CA PHE A 339 1.91 -13.43 1.18
C PHE A 339 0.91 -12.45 1.85
N PRO A 340 0.11 -11.72 1.05
CA PRO A 340 0.18 -11.64 -0.43
C PRO A 340 1.52 -11.08 -0.93
N SER A 341 1.92 -11.49 -2.13
CA SER A 341 3.23 -11.14 -2.69
C SER A 341 3.47 -9.64 -2.70
N GLY A 342 4.61 -9.20 -2.14
CA GLY A 342 5.01 -7.80 -2.08
C GLY A 342 4.24 -6.92 -1.10
N MET A 343 3.36 -7.49 -0.25
CA MET A 343 2.56 -6.72 0.72
C MET A 343 3.18 -6.67 2.11
N GLN A 344 4.23 -7.44 2.38
CA GLN A 344 4.97 -7.40 3.66
C GLN A 344 6.15 -6.43 3.59
N VAL A 345 6.46 -5.83 4.74
CA VAL A 345 7.70 -5.08 4.97
C VAL A 345 8.66 -6.01 5.70
N PHE A 346 9.84 -6.22 5.12
CA PHE A 346 10.87 -7.04 5.73
C PHE A 346 11.85 -6.14 6.48
N THR A 347 12.14 -6.46 7.74
CA THR A 347 13.15 -5.78 8.54
C THR A 347 14.29 -6.74 8.89
N GLY A 348 15.47 -6.20 9.18
CA GLY A 348 16.62 -6.99 9.58
C GLY A 348 17.74 -6.13 10.12
N ARG A 349 18.87 -6.74 10.51
CA ARG A 349 20.03 -6.04 11.04
C ARG A 349 19.72 -5.14 12.25
N LEU A 350 18.77 -5.58 13.06
CA LEU A 350 18.40 -4.86 14.28
C LEU A 350 19.56 -4.82 15.28
N ARG A 351 19.92 -3.64 15.75
CA ARG A 351 21.01 -3.45 16.70
C ARG A 351 20.85 -2.16 17.51
N LYS A 352 21.47 -2.15 18.68
CA LYS A 352 21.56 -0.97 19.53
C LYS A 352 22.98 -0.42 19.51
N GLU A 353 23.13 0.88 19.29
CA GLU A 353 24.40 1.59 19.37
C GLU A 353 24.20 2.88 20.18
N GLY A 354 24.75 2.91 21.39
CA GLY A 354 24.52 4.01 22.35
C GLY A 354 23.06 4.13 22.73
N ASP A 355 22.47 5.30 22.47
CA ASP A 355 21.06 5.63 22.72
C ASP A 355 20.16 5.39 21.49
N LYS A 356 20.70 4.80 20.42
CA LYS A 356 19.98 4.60 19.16
C LYS A 356 19.76 3.12 18.84
N ILE A 357 18.61 2.86 18.21
CA ILE A 357 18.28 1.57 17.61
C ILE A 357 18.38 1.70 16.09
N GLY A 358 19.19 0.84 15.48
CA GLY A 358 19.36 0.77 14.03
C GLY A 358 18.77 -0.51 13.44
N PHE A 359 18.18 -0.40 12.26
CA PHE A 359 17.71 -1.54 11.46
C PHE A 359 17.69 -1.20 9.97
N THR A 360 17.48 -2.22 9.16
CA THR A 360 17.26 -2.08 7.71
C THR A 360 15.87 -2.58 7.39
N LEU A 361 15.15 -1.94 6.49
CA LEU A 361 13.87 -2.42 5.98
C LEU A 361 13.84 -2.50 4.46
N LEU A 362 12.96 -3.34 3.94
CA LEU A 362 12.64 -3.49 2.52
C LEU A 362 11.13 -3.43 2.33
N VAL A 363 10.69 -2.61 1.40
CA VAL A 363 9.29 -2.52 0.96
C VAL A 363 9.19 -2.67 -0.55
N ASN A 364 8.17 -3.36 -1.05
CA ASN A 364 7.84 -3.34 -2.48
C ASN A 364 7.15 -2.02 -2.81
N ASN A 365 7.81 -1.20 -3.63
CA ASN A 365 7.37 0.14 -3.97
C ASN A 365 6.15 0.20 -4.89
N LEU A 366 5.86 -0.85 -5.65
CA LEU A 366 4.74 -0.91 -6.59
C LEU A 366 3.52 -1.63 -6.03
N VAL A 367 3.74 -2.62 -5.14
CA VAL A 367 2.66 -3.37 -4.52
C VAL A 367 2.28 -2.70 -3.20
N LYS A 368 3.04 -2.93 -2.12
CA LYS A 368 2.74 -2.34 -0.81
C LYS A 368 2.74 -0.81 -0.83
N GLY A 369 3.76 -0.23 -1.47
CA GLY A 369 3.95 1.22 -1.57
C GLY A 369 3.05 1.91 -2.60
N ALA A 370 2.21 1.18 -3.35
CA ALA A 370 1.35 1.75 -4.37
C ALA A 370 0.05 0.95 -4.56
N ALA A 371 -0.11 0.19 -5.65
CA ALA A 371 -1.38 -0.40 -6.06
C ALA A 371 -1.98 -1.34 -5.00
N GLY A 372 -1.18 -2.22 -4.41
CA GLY A 372 -1.64 -3.14 -3.37
C GLY A 372 -2.12 -2.41 -2.11
N GLY A 373 -1.44 -1.32 -1.72
CA GLY A 373 -1.89 -0.43 -0.65
C GLY A 373 -3.27 0.17 -0.92
N SER A 374 -3.51 0.68 -2.15
CA SER A 374 -4.82 1.21 -2.54
C SER A 374 -5.91 0.15 -2.56
N VAL A 375 -5.61 -1.08 -3.04
CA VAL A 375 -6.57 -2.18 -3.01
C VAL A 375 -6.93 -2.51 -1.56
N ALA A 376 -5.96 -2.60 -0.66
CA ALA A 376 -6.19 -2.83 0.76
C ALA A 376 -7.00 -1.70 1.43
N ASN A 377 -6.79 -0.43 1.02
CA ASN A 377 -7.59 0.71 1.47
C ASN A 377 -9.06 0.56 1.04
N ALA A 378 -9.31 0.13 -0.20
CA ALA A 378 -10.67 -0.12 -0.69
C ALA A 378 -11.33 -1.32 0.03
N GLU A 379 -10.58 -2.37 0.32
CA GLU A 379 -11.07 -3.49 1.11
C GLU A 379 -11.45 -3.06 2.54
N LEU A 380 -10.62 -2.23 3.18
CA LEU A 380 -10.92 -1.66 4.49
C LEU A 380 -12.22 -0.84 4.45
N PHE A 381 -12.40 -0.02 3.42
CA PHE A 381 -13.63 0.75 3.22
C PHE A 381 -14.85 -0.15 3.09
N ILE A 382 -14.80 -1.17 2.21
CA ILE A 382 -15.90 -2.14 2.04
C ILE A 382 -16.20 -2.86 3.35
N HIS A 383 -15.17 -3.24 4.10
CA HIS A 383 -15.34 -3.93 5.38
C HIS A 383 -15.99 -3.02 6.43
N THR A 384 -15.51 -1.77 6.55
CA THR A 384 -15.99 -0.82 7.57
C THR A 384 -17.44 -0.36 7.30
N TYR A 385 -17.77 -0.15 6.03
CA TYR A 385 -19.07 0.33 5.60
C TYR A 385 -19.90 -0.74 4.86
N GLU A 386 -19.75 -2.01 5.25
CA GLU A 386 -20.37 -3.17 4.60
C GLU A 386 -21.91 -3.03 4.43
N HIS A 387 -22.56 -2.35 5.36
CA HIS A 387 -24.01 -2.14 5.32
C HIS A 387 -24.46 -1.35 4.08
N PHE A 388 -23.64 -0.41 3.56
CA PHE A 388 -23.95 0.33 2.32
C PHE A 388 -23.93 -0.56 1.07
N PHE A 389 -23.24 -1.69 1.13
CA PHE A 389 -23.14 -2.62 0.01
C PHE A 389 -24.11 -3.78 0.10
N LYS A 390 -24.67 -4.06 1.30
CA LYS A 390 -25.60 -5.17 1.54
C LYS A 390 -27.07 -4.78 1.40
N THR A 391 -27.44 -3.56 1.73
CA THR A 391 -28.85 -3.14 1.79
C THR A 391 -29.47 -2.89 0.43
N GLY A 392 -28.69 -2.85 -0.65
CA GLY A 392 -29.25 -2.72 -2.00
C GLY A 392 -30.21 -1.56 -2.18
N GLU A 393 -30.24 -0.58 -1.27
CA GLU A 393 -31.15 0.53 -1.33
C GLU A 393 -30.80 1.42 -2.52
N ARG A 394 -31.68 1.31 -3.48
CA ARG A 394 -31.81 2.23 -4.60
C ARG A 394 -32.09 3.64 -4.02
N GLN A 395 -31.10 4.49 -4.14
CA GLN A 395 -31.36 5.93 -4.17
C GLN A 395 -31.33 6.42 -5.60
#